data_1bcfc9896a6338bc4dde44b910584b93
#
_entry.id   1bcfc9896a6338bc4dde44b910584b93
#
_cell.length_a   1.000
_cell.length_b   1.000
_cell.length_c   1.000
_cell.angle_alpha   90.00
_cell.angle_beta   90.00
_cell.angle_gamma   90.00
#
_symmetry.space_group_name_H-M   'P 1'
#
loop_
_entity.id
_entity.type
_entity.pdbx_description
1 polymer ?
#
loop_
_entity_poly.entity_id
_entity_poly.type
_entity_poly.pdbx_seq_one_letter_code
_entity_poly.pdbx_strand_id
1 'polypeptide(L)' 'MYYIGLDVHKKTISYCVKDASGQVHREGTIGANRNELDWWMKTLPQPWTVAMEATIFTGWIYDHLLPHMRPR' A
#
# COMPACT_ATOMS: atom_id res chain seq x y z
N MET A 1 -0.47 -13.43 6.20
CA MET A 1 0.21 -12.28 5.56
C MET A 1 -0.65 -11.75 4.44
N TYR A 2 -0.85 -10.46 4.42
CA TYR A 2 -1.56 -9.80 3.34
C TYR A 2 -0.57 -9.11 2.41
N TYR A 3 -0.84 -9.15 1.12
CA TYR A 3 0.02 -8.61 0.09
C TYR A 3 -0.72 -7.49 -0.60
N ILE A 4 -0.13 -6.30 -0.62
CA ILE A 4 -0.78 -5.10 -1.14
C ILE A 4 -0.02 -4.63 -2.37
N GLY A 5 -0.70 -4.59 -3.51
CA GLY A 5 -0.19 -3.99 -4.72
C GLY A 5 -0.60 -2.53 -4.80
N LEU A 6 0.34 -1.64 -5.08
CA LEU A 6 0.09 -0.22 -5.26
C LEU A 6 0.41 0.20 -6.69
N ASP A 7 -0.50 0.93 -7.29
CA ASP A 7 -0.31 1.61 -8.56
C ASP A 7 -0.35 3.11 -8.29
N VAL A 8 0.83 3.74 -8.33
CA VAL A 8 1.00 5.13 -7.90
C VAL A 8 0.90 6.06 -9.10
N HIS A 9 -0.03 6.99 -9.00
CA HIS A 9 -0.20 8.08 -9.95
C HIS A 9 0.22 9.39 -9.28
N LYS A 10 0.22 10.48 -10.03
CA LYS A 10 0.73 11.77 -9.53
C LYS A 10 0.01 12.24 -8.26
N LYS A 11 -1.31 12.06 -8.19
CA LYS A 11 -2.13 12.57 -7.08
C LYS A 11 -2.90 11.48 -6.35
N THR A 12 -2.90 10.26 -6.87
CA THR A 12 -3.68 9.15 -6.32
C THR A 12 -2.89 7.87 -6.32
N ILE A 13 -3.30 6.96 -5.45
CA ILE A 13 -2.74 5.61 -5.35
C ILE A 13 -3.91 4.63 -5.42
N SER A 14 -3.88 3.75 -6.42
CA SER A 14 -4.82 2.63 -6.48
C SER A 14 -4.21 1.44 -5.77
N TYR A 15 -5.00 0.74 -4.97
CA TYR A 15 -4.50 -0.38 -4.18
C TYR A 15 -5.37 -1.62 -4.30
N CYS A 16 -4.72 -2.78 -4.11
CA CYS A 16 -5.39 -4.07 -4.08
C CYS A 16 -4.78 -4.89 -2.94
N VAL A 17 -5.62 -5.34 -2.01
CA VAL A 17 -5.19 -6.15 -0.86
C VAL A 17 -5.57 -7.61 -1.13
N LYS A 18 -4.58 -8.48 -1.14
CA LYS A 18 -4.76 -9.93 -1.36
C LYS A 18 -4.19 -10.72 -0.19
N ASP A 19 -4.75 -11.91 0.04
CA ASP A 19 -4.16 -12.85 0.98
C ASP A 19 -3.14 -13.77 0.30
N ALA A 20 -2.57 -14.70 1.05
CA ALA A 20 -1.56 -15.63 0.54
C ALA A 20 -2.10 -16.56 -0.54
N SER A 21 -3.41 -16.78 -0.62
CA SER A 21 -4.04 -17.57 -1.68
C SER A 21 -4.31 -16.78 -2.95
N GLY A 22 -4.08 -15.46 -2.93
CA GLY A 22 -4.37 -14.57 -4.05
C GLY A 22 -5.79 -14.02 -4.07
N GLN A 23 -6.60 -14.33 -3.04
CA GLN A 23 -7.94 -13.79 -2.96
C GLN A 23 -7.92 -12.31 -2.65
N VAL A 24 -8.67 -11.52 -3.42
CA VAL A 24 -8.80 -10.08 -3.21
C VAL A 24 -9.73 -9.81 -2.04
N HIS A 25 -9.25 -9.09 -1.03
CA HIS A 25 -10.02 -8.69 0.13
C HIS A 25 -10.57 -7.28 0.02
N ARG A 26 -9.82 -6.40 -0.65
CA ARG A 26 -10.22 -4.99 -0.77
C ARG A 26 -9.47 -4.35 -1.93
N GLU A 27 -10.14 -3.42 -2.60
CA GLU A 27 -9.57 -2.58 -3.64
C GLU A 27 -10.08 -1.17 -3.44
N GLY A 28 -9.31 -0.19 -3.89
CA GLY A 28 -9.74 1.19 -3.82
C GLY A 28 -8.67 2.16 -4.29
N THR A 29 -8.95 3.43 -4.06
CA THR A 29 -8.05 4.53 -4.43
C THR A 29 -8.01 5.53 -3.29
N ILE A 30 -6.82 6.00 -2.97
CA ILE A 30 -6.60 7.04 -1.96
C ILE A 30 -5.78 8.18 -2.57
N GLY A 31 -5.77 9.33 -1.93
CA GLY A 31 -4.90 10.43 -2.32
C GLY A 31 -3.44 10.12 -1.99
N ALA A 32 -2.54 10.56 -2.85
CA ALA A 32 -1.10 10.34 -2.66
C ALA A 32 -0.53 11.40 -1.72
N ASN A 33 -0.92 11.34 -0.45
CA ASN A 33 -0.41 12.22 0.60
C ASN A 33 -0.29 11.47 1.92
N ARG A 34 0.50 12.02 2.84
CA ARG A 34 0.81 11.34 4.10
C ARG A 34 -0.41 11.12 4.99
N ASN A 35 -1.32 12.09 5.05
CA ASN A 35 -2.52 11.99 5.88
C ASN A 35 -3.41 10.84 5.43
N GLU A 36 -3.64 10.72 4.13
CA GLU A 36 -4.47 9.64 3.60
C GLU A 36 -3.78 8.28 3.73
N LEU A 37 -2.46 8.23 3.54
CA LEU A 37 -1.69 7.00 3.76
C LEU A 37 -1.78 6.54 5.22
N ASP A 38 -1.63 7.45 6.17
CA ASP A 38 -1.73 7.11 7.61
C ASP A 38 -3.11 6.57 7.97
N TRP A 39 -4.15 7.23 7.47
CA TRP A 39 -5.53 6.81 7.67
C TRP A 39 -5.78 5.42 7.06
N TRP A 40 -5.33 5.24 5.83
CA TRP A 40 -5.45 3.98 5.11
C TRP A 40 -4.73 2.83 5.81
N MET A 41 -3.49 3.06 6.28
CA MET A 41 -2.72 2.04 6.98
C MET A 41 -3.45 1.52 8.22
N LYS A 42 -4.17 2.38 8.93
CA LYS A 42 -4.94 1.99 10.12
C LYS A 42 -6.09 1.04 9.79
N THR A 43 -6.56 1.02 8.56
CA THR A 43 -7.68 0.18 8.13
C THR A 43 -7.23 -1.17 7.58
N LEU A 44 -5.92 -1.36 7.37
CA LEU A 44 -5.40 -2.57 6.74
C LEU A 44 -5.38 -3.76 7.71
N PRO A 45 -5.70 -4.96 7.20
CA PRO A 45 -5.52 -6.17 8.01
C PRO A 45 -4.04 -6.45 8.23
N GLN A 46 -3.70 -6.96 9.39
CA GLN A 46 -2.31 -7.23 9.78
C GLN A 46 -2.01 -8.73 9.73
N PRO A 47 -0.77 -9.12 9.48
CA PRO A 47 0.35 -8.32 9.00
C PRO A 47 0.28 -8.13 7.47
N TRP A 48 0.87 -7.07 6.98
CA TRP A 48 0.85 -6.78 5.55
C TRP A 48 2.23 -6.35 5.03
N THR A 49 2.44 -6.54 3.73
CA THR A 49 3.60 -6.03 3.01
C THR A 49 3.12 -5.41 1.68
N VAL A 50 3.95 -4.58 1.09
CA VAL A 50 3.59 -3.81 -0.11
C VAL A 50 4.54 -4.13 -1.25
N ALA A 51 3.99 -4.20 -2.47
CA ALA A 51 4.74 -4.24 -3.71
C ALA A 51 4.31 -3.07 -4.59
N MET A 52 5.27 -2.34 -5.14
CA MET A 52 5.02 -1.24 -6.05
C MET A 52 6.19 -1.08 -7.00
N GLU A 53 5.96 -0.49 -8.17
CA GLU A 53 7.05 -0.14 -9.07
C GLU A 53 7.84 1.04 -8.51
N ALA A 54 9.17 0.95 -8.58
CA ALA A 54 10.03 2.04 -8.19
C ALA A 54 10.07 3.09 -9.30
N THR A 55 9.55 4.28 -9.02
CA THR A 55 9.59 5.43 -9.93
C THR A 55 10.07 6.66 -9.17
N ILE A 56 10.24 7.79 -9.87
CA ILE A 56 10.60 9.05 -9.21
C ILE A 56 9.52 9.54 -8.23
N PHE A 57 8.29 9.01 -8.34
CA PHE A 57 7.17 9.42 -7.48
C PHE A 57 6.94 8.51 -6.28
N THR A 58 7.60 7.35 -6.19
CA THR A 58 7.25 6.31 -5.22
C THR A 58 8.20 6.23 -4.02
N GLY A 59 9.38 6.83 -4.09
CA GLY A 59 10.39 6.71 -3.03
C GLY A 59 9.87 7.13 -1.66
N TRP A 60 9.23 8.28 -1.56
CA TRP A 60 8.72 8.80 -0.29
C TRP A 60 7.56 7.93 0.24
N ILE A 61 6.76 7.35 -0.65
CA ILE A 61 5.66 6.47 -0.27
C ILE A 61 6.20 5.20 0.37
N TYR A 62 7.17 4.58 -0.29
CA TYR A 62 7.80 3.38 0.22
C TYR A 62 8.44 3.63 1.58
N ASP A 63 9.21 4.71 1.69
CA ASP A 63 9.86 5.08 2.95
C ASP A 63 8.86 5.33 4.08
N HIS A 64 7.72 5.93 3.75
CA HIS A 64 6.64 6.21 4.70
C HIS A 64 5.97 4.92 5.21
N LEU A 65 5.82 3.94 4.34
CA LEU A 65 5.16 2.67 4.65
C LEU A 65 6.10 1.66 5.32
N LEU A 66 7.39 1.72 5.01
CA LEU A 66 8.36 0.71 5.39
C LEU A 66 8.38 0.36 6.89
N PRO A 67 8.33 1.32 7.83
CA PRO A 67 8.34 0.98 9.26
C PRO A 67 7.12 0.17 9.72
N HIS A 68 6.05 0.18 8.96
CA HIS A 68 4.76 -0.43 9.33
C HIS A 68 4.51 -1.77 8.64
N MET A 69 5.30 -2.10 7.60
CA MET A 69 5.08 -3.35 6.88
C MET A 69 5.93 -4.48 7.46
N ARG A 70 5.42 -5.71 7.30
CA ARG A 70 6.13 -6.91 7.71
C ARG A 70 7.13 -7.30 6.62
N PRO A 71 8.42 -7.55 6.92
CA PRO A 71 9.34 -8.13 5.94
C PRO A 71 8.84 -9.46 5.43
N ARG A 72 9.11 -9.74 4.16
CA ARG A 72 8.76 -11.02 3.54
C ARG A 72 9.63 -12.14 4.06
#